data_2d6d2dbecc4943abb531f61b641b0c07
#
_entry.id   2d6d2dbecc4943abb531f61b641b0c07
#
_cell.length_a   1.000
_cell.length_b   1.000
_cell.length_c   1.000
_cell.angle_alpha   90.00
_cell.angle_beta   90.00
_cell.angle_gamma   90.00
#
_symmetry.space_group_name_H-M   'P 1'
#
loop_
_entity.id
_entity.type
_entity.pdbx_description
1 polymer ?
#
loop_
_entity_poly.entity_id
_entity_poly.type
_entity_poly.pdbx_seq_one_letter_code
_entity_poly.pdbx_strand_id
1 'polypeptide(L)'
;MALSRITEAVASFTDLTIGDDLTLTDDLLLASDAALIKFGADGDVIFTHVADTGLLLNSTSVIQFNDASQSIGAPNATTLDINATDEIELNATLCDVNANLDVSGSIVGAGTILGTIISASTAFVPDSTDGAALGTTALEFSDLFLADGAVINLGADQDIKITHVADT
;
A
#
# COMPACT_ATOMS: atom_id res chain seq x y z
N MET A 1 -11.81 50.19 19.00
CA MET A 1 -11.34 49.60 20.27
C MET A 1 -9.94 49.09 20.06
N ALA A 2 -8.92 49.66 20.74
CA ALA A 2 -7.55 49.24 20.53
C ALA A 2 -7.37 47.87 21.16
N LEU A 3 -6.93 46.89 20.38
CA LEU A 3 -6.51 45.60 20.90
C LEU A 3 -5.32 45.75 21.82
N SER A 4 -5.47 45.32 23.07
CA SER A 4 -4.37 45.29 24.02
C SER A 4 -3.32 44.28 23.53
N ARG A 5 -2.18 44.82 23.13
CA ARG A 5 -1.00 44.01 22.85
C ARG A 5 -0.44 43.50 24.16
N ILE A 6 -0.41 42.19 24.37
CA ILE A 6 0.37 41.61 25.48
C ILE A 6 1.84 41.68 25.04
N THR A 7 2.57 42.66 25.51
CA THR A 7 3.92 42.99 25.02
C THR A 7 5.07 42.48 25.88
N GLU A 8 4.81 41.86 27.02
CA GLU A 8 5.87 41.26 27.83
C GLU A 8 5.46 39.99 28.56
N ALA A 9 6.42 39.17 28.69
CA ALA A 9 6.54 37.88 29.33
C ALA A 9 5.47 37.53 30.37
N VAL A 10 4.90 36.33 30.16
CA VAL A 10 4.15 35.53 31.12
C VAL A 10 2.72 35.98 31.34
N ALA A 11 1.88 35.83 30.30
CA ALA A 11 0.48 35.54 30.55
C ALA A 11 0.35 34.02 30.77
N SER A 12 0.15 33.60 32.00
CA SER A 12 -0.31 32.23 32.28
C SER A 12 -1.83 32.26 32.25
N PHE A 13 -2.42 31.60 31.23
CA PHE A 13 -3.85 31.43 31.16
C PHE A 13 -4.19 29.98 31.57
N THR A 14 -5.17 29.80 32.43
CA THR A 14 -5.74 28.47 32.67
C THR A 14 -6.55 28.03 31.49
N ASP A 15 -7.30 28.98 30.89
CA ASP A 15 -8.07 28.77 29.67
C ASP A 15 -7.96 29.99 28.75
N LEU A 16 -7.75 29.82 27.49
CA LEU A 16 -7.78 30.87 26.48
C LEU A 16 -8.87 30.53 25.45
N THR A 17 -9.94 31.33 25.40
CA THR A 17 -10.98 31.25 24.40
C THR A 17 -10.79 32.34 23.36
N ILE A 18 -10.64 31.94 22.09
CA ILE A 18 -10.57 32.83 20.94
C ILE A 18 -11.87 32.65 20.15
N GLY A 19 -12.64 33.73 20.00
CA GLY A 19 -13.94 33.69 19.34
C GLY A 19 -13.88 33.77 17.81
N ASP A 20 -12.68 33.90 17.24
CA ASP A 20 -12.41 34.01 15.82
C ASP A 20 -11.09 33.27 15.53
N ASP A 21 -10.30 33.68 14.57
CA ASP A 21 -9.04 33.02 14.18
C ASP A 21 -7.90 33.23 15.17
N LEU A 22 -7.09 32.21 15.40
CA LEU A 22 -5.76 32.31 16.04
C LEU A 22 -4.69 32.36 14.97
N THR A 23 -4.02 33.49 14.84
CA THR A 23 -2.85 33.64 13.97
C THR A 23 -1.58 33.60 14.80
N LEU A 24 -0.72 32.61 14.55
CA LEU A 24 0.65 32.55 15.10
C LEU A 24 1.63 32.89 13.98
N THR A 25 2.57 33.80 14.27
CA THR A 25 3.63 34.18 13.32
C THR A 25 4.91 33.37 13.48
N ASP A 26 4.91 32.47 14.44
CA ASP A 26 5.98 31.56 14.79
C ASP A 26 5.37 30.21 15.23
N ASP A 27 6.09 29.36 15.94
CA ASP A 27 5.72 28.01 16.30
C ASP A 27 4.58 27.91 17.34
N LEU A 28 3.78 26.84 17.28
CA LEU A 28 2.90 26.37 18.35
C LEU A 28 3.58 25.21 19.09
N LEU A 29 4.02 25.42 20.33
CA LEU A 29 4.54 24.36 21.19
C LEU A 29 3.45 23.84 22.13
N LEU A 30 3.06 22.58 21.95
CA LEU A 30 2.21 21.82 22.87
C LEU A 30 3.11 20.95 23.76
N ALA A 31 3.48 21.46 24.93
CA ALA A 31 4.58 20.91 25.76
C ALA A 31 4.16 19.71 26.64
N SER A 32 2.90 19.32 26.65
CA SER A 32 2.41 18.16 27.44
C SER A 32 2.65 16.85 26.72
N ASP A 33 3.11 15.82 27.43
CA ASP A 33 3.28 14.46 26.89
C ASP A 33 1.99 13.75 26.45
N ALA A 34 0.84 14.32 26.78
CA ALA A 34 -0.48 13.88 26.32
C ALA A 34 -1.24 15.02 25.67
N ALA A 35 -0.54 15.93 24.97
CA ALA A 35 -1.17 17.05 24.30
C ALA A 35 -2.18 16.57 23.24
N LEU A 36 -3.31 17.30 23.13
CA LEU A 36 -4.40 16.99 22.22
C LEU A 36 -4.70 18.18 21.32
N ILE A 37 -4.91 17.91 20.02
CA ILE A 37 -5.59 18.83 19.10
C ILE A 37 -6.92 18.18 18.75
N LYS A 38 -8.02 18.87 19.07
CA LYS A 38 -9.39 18.37 18.86
C LYS A 38 -10.09 19.18 17.78
N PHE A 39 -10.84 18.51 16.94
CA PHE A 39 -11.66 19.10 15.90
C PHE A 39 -13.14 18.72 16.11
N GLY A 40 -14.02 19.59 15.64
CA GLY A 40 -15.46 19.45 15.82
C GLY A 40 -15.98 20.03 17.14
N ALA A 41 -17.29 20.34 17.21
CA ALA A 41 -17.92 20.89 18.39
C ALA A 41 -17.96 19.88 19.55
N ASP A 42 -18.00 18.61 19.26
CA ASP A 42 -17.95 17.47 20.17
C ASP A 42 -16.52 16.91 20.38
N GLY A 43 -15.55 17.40 19.57
CA GLY A 43 -14.16 16.99 19.65
C GLY A 43 -13.95 15.50 19.30
N ASP A 44 -14.69 14.98 18.34
CA ASP A 44 -14.68 13.56 17.95
C ASP A 44 -13.44 13.15 17.14
N VAL A 45 -12.81 14.09 16.43
CA VAL A 45 -11.53 13.86 15.75
C VAL A 45 -10.39 14.46 16.57
N ILE A 46 -9.44 13.62 16.98
CA ILE A 46 -8.39 14.00 17.91
C ILE A 46 -7.02 13.53 17.39
N PHE A 47 -6.06 14.46 17.32
CA PHE A 47 -4.64 14.15 17.32
C PHE A 47 -4.10 14.14 18.74
N THR A 48 -3.51 13.03 19.15
CA THR A 48 -2.92 12.86 20.48
C THR A 48 -1.41 12.69 20.35
N HIS A 49 -0.63 13.47 21.10
CA HIS A 49 0.80 13.19 21.30
C HIS A 49 0.94 11.94 22.17
N VAL A 50 1.55 10.90 21.62
CA VAL A 50 1.94 9.69 22.36
C VAL A 50 3.41 9.82 22.70
N ALA A 51 3.73 10.01 23.98
CA ALA A 51 5.08 10.29 24.47
C ALA A 51 6.10 9.31 23.87
N ASP A 52 7.23 9.84 23.40
CA ASP A 52 8.37 9.11 22.82
C ASP A 52 8.02 8.19 21.61
N THR A 53 6.76 8.23 21.13
CA THR A 53 6.27 7.35 20.08
C THR A 53 5.83 8.08 18.82
N GLY A 54 4.92 9.07 18.94
CA GLY A 54 4.43 9.79 17.77
C GLY A 54 3.08 10.49 17.95
N LEU A 55 2.38 10.64 16.85
CA LEU A 55 1.05 11.27 16.78
C LEU A 55 0.00 10.22 16.46
N LEU A 56 -0.99 10.07 17.34
CA LEU A 56 -2.13 9.17 17.17
C LEU A 56 -3.35 9.94 16.70
N LEU A 57 -3.93 9.54 15.57
CA LEU A 57 -5.28 9.89 15.16
C LEU A 57 -6.25 8.86 15.77
N ASN A 58 -7.25 9.35 16.51
CA ASN A 58 -8.13 8.51 17.31
C ASN A 58 -9.12 7.68 16.49
N SER A 59 -9.60 6.58 17.09
CA SER A 59 -10.69 5.75 16.59
C SER A 59 -10.48 5.27 15.13
N THR A 60 -11.53 5.30 14.32
CA THR A 60 -11.53 4.98 12.88
C THR A 60 -11.43 6.23 12.00
N SER A 61 -10.99 7.35 12.59
CA SER A 61 -10.75 8.59 11.84
C SER A 61 -9.68 8.38 10.77
N VAL A 62 -9.83 9.08 9.64
CA VAL A 62 -8.94 8.97 8.48
C VAL A 62 -8.33 10.31 8.13
N ILE A 63 -7.16 10.30 7.50
CA ILE A 63 -6.61 11.46 6.80
C ILE A 63 -7.11 11.38 5.36
N GLN A 64 -7.92 12.36 4.95
CA GLN A 64 -8.47 12.45 3.60
C GLN A 64 -7.66 13.43 2.74
N PHE A 65 -7.54 13.13 1.46
CA PHE A 65 -6.86 13.96 0.48
C PHE A 65 -7.83 14.28 -0.65
N ASN A 66 -8.08 15.56 -0.92
CA ASN A 66 -8.96 16.04 -1.97
C ASN A 66 -10.46 15.70 -1.75
N ASP A 67 -10.80 14.43 -1.58
CA ASP A 67 -12.16 13.97 -1.23
C ASP A 67 -12.14 12.71 -0.34
N ALA A 68 -13.33 12.21 0.01
CA ALA A 68 -13.48 11.09 0.93
C ALA A 68 -13.03 9.73 0.36
N SER A 69 -12.86 9.61 -0.95
CA SER A 69 -12.45 8.36 -1.60
C SER A 69 -10.94 8.13 -1.55
N GLN A 70 -10.17 9.20 -1.23
CA GLN A 70 -8.72 9.16 -1.13
C GLN A 70 -8.33 9.35 0.33
N SER A 71 -7.93 8.28 0.99
CA SER A 71 -7.69 8.31 2.43
C SER A 71 -6.65 7.32 2.90
N ILE A 72 -6.06 7.63 4.06
CA ILE A 72 -5.27 6.71 4.86
C ILE A 72 -5.94 6.61 6.23
N GLY A 73 -6.22 5.40 6.70
CA GLY A 73 -6.86 5.17 7.99
C GLY A 73 -6.77 3.73 8.47
N ALA A 74 -7.22 3.50 9.70
CA ALA A 74 -7.24 2.18 10.31
C ALA A 74 -8.68 1.84 10.74
N PRO A 75 -9.43 1.05 9.97
CA PRO A 75 -10.81 0.70 10.29
C PRO A 75 -10.94 -0.19 11.53
N ASN A 76 -9.85 -0.82 11.95
CA ASN A 76 -9.74 -1.65 13.15
C ASN A 76 -8.28 -1.71 13.63
N ALA A 77 -8.03 -2.43 14.73
CA ALA A 77 -6.71 -2.51 15.36
C ALA A 77 -5.62 -3.27 14.55
N THR A 78 -5.99 -3.95 13.48
CA THR A 78 -5.08 -4.85 12.72
C THR A 78 -4.91 -4.49 11.27
N THR A 79 -5.67 -3.51 10.76
CA THR A 79 -5.70 -3.15 9.35
C THR A 79 -5.31 -1.69 9.17
N LEU A 80 -4.40 -1.41 8.24
CA LEU A 80 -4.14 -0.08 7.71
C LEU A 80 -4.64 -0.03 6.26
N ASP A 81 -5.59 0.83 5.96
CA ASP A 81 -6.13 1.04 4.62
C ASP A 81 -5.49 2.26 3.96
N ILE A 82 -5.11 2.10 2.70
CA ILE A 82 -4.75 3.19 1.80
C ILE A 82 -5.72 3.10 0.62
N ASN A 83 -6.60 4.08 0.50
CA ASN A 83 -7.70 4.07 -0.45
C ASN A 83 -7.54 5.15 -1.52
N ALA A 84 -7.84 4.78 -2.75
CA ALA A 84 -8.01 5.68 -3.89
C ALA A 84 -9.07 5.10 -4.84
N THR A 85 -9.80 5.96 -5.57
CA THR A 85 -10.82 5.53 -6.54
C THR A 85 -10.19 4.85 -7.75
N ASP A 86 -9.10 5.43 -8.28
CA ASP A 86 -8.49 4.99 -9.54
C ASP A 86 -7.11 4.35 -9.34
N GLU A 87 -6.17 5.04 -8.69
CA GLU A 87 -4.77 4.62 -8.65
C GLU A 87 -4.09 4.98 -7.34
N ILE A 88 -3.23 4.09 -6.86
CA ILE A 88 -2.22 4.35 -5.83
C ILE A 88 -0.86 4.25 -6.50
N GLU A 89 -0.17 5.37 -6.68
CA GLU A 89 1.13 5.44 -7.32
C GLU A 89 2.26 5.43 -6.28
N LEU A 90 3.16 4.46 -6.38
CA LEU A 90 4.33 4.32 -5.51
C LEU A 90 5.61 4.60 -6.30
N ASN A 91 6.06 5.84 -6.31
CA ASN A 91 7.28 6.27 -7.01
C ASN A 91 8.49 6.12 -6.09
N ALA A 92 9.20 5.01 -6.19
CA ALA A 92 10.38 4.73 -5.38
C ALA A 92 11.42 3.93 -6.18
N THR A 93 12.69 4.02 -5.78
CA THR A 93 13.76 3.15 -6.30
C THR A 93 13.52 1.69 -5.94
N LEU A 94 12.90 1.43 -4.79
CA LEU A 94 12.54 0.11 -4.29
C LEU A 94 11.25 0.21 -3.49
N CYS A 95 10.29 -0.67 -3.80
CA CYS A 95 9.13 -0.94 -2.95
C CYS A 95 9.34 -2.34 -2.33
N ASP A 96 9.67 -2.41 -1.04
CA ASP A 96 9.93 -3.64 -0.31
C ASP A 96 8.67 -4.09 0.44
N VAL A 97 8.18 -5.30 0.13
CA VAL A 97 7.02 -5.91 0.78
C VAL A 97 7.49 -7.15 1.55
N ASN A 98 7.67 -7.00 2.86
CA ASN A 98 8.10 -8.08 3.76
C ASN A 98 6.92 -8.93 4.28
N ALA A 99 5.97 -9.22 3.41
CA ALA A 99 4.76 -10.00 3.70
C ALA A 99 4.27 -10.71 2.43
N ASN A 100 3.22 -11.51 2.55
CA ASN A 100 2.53 -12.03 1.38
C ASN A 100 1.85 -10.87 0.62
N LEU A 101 2.01 -10.84 -0.69
CA LEU A 101 1.31 -9.92 -1.57
C LEU A 101 0.13 -10.67 -2.24
N ASP A 102 -1.08 -10.29 -1.89
CA ASP A 102 -2.31 -10.79 -2.53
C ASP A 102 -2.78 -9.76 -3.58
N VAL A 103 -2.83 -10.17 -4.83
CA VAL A 103 -3.22 -9.32 -5.95
C VAL A 103 -4.44 -9.94 -6.63
N SER A 104 -5.61 -9.33 -6.42
CA SER A 104 -6.87 -9.78 -7.03
C SER A 104 -6.97 -9.52 -8.54
N GLY A 105 -6.14 -8.64 -9.06
CA GLY A 105 -6.04 -8.31 -10.48
C GLY A 105 -4.80 -8.87 -11.16
N SER A 106 -4.41 -8.26 -12.26
CA SER A 106 -3.20 -8.64 -13.00
C SER A 106 -1.95 -8.00 -12.40
N ILE A 107 -0.82 -8.71 -12.47
CA ILE A 107 0.50 -8.15 -12.25
C ILE A 107 1.12 -7.88 -13.62
N VAL A 108 1.35 -6.60 -13.95
CA VAL A 108 2.02 -6.18 -15.18
C VAL A 108 3.40 -5.65 -14.83
N GLY A 109 4.44 -6.35 -15.26
CA GLY A 109 5.83 -5.96 -15.04
C GLY A 109 6.56 -5.73 -16.35
N ALA A 110 7.29 -4.62 -16.47
CA ALA A 110 8.16 -4.34 -17.61
C ALA A 110 9.54 -5.04 -17.51
N GLY A 111 9.81 -5.69 -16.37
CA GLY A 111 11.09 -6.35 -16.09
C GLY A 111 10.93 -7.83 -15.72
N THR A 112 11.94 -8.34 -15.05
CA THR A 112 12.00 -9.75 -14.63
C THR A 112 11.22 -9.98 -13.35
N ILE A 113 10.42 -11.05 -13.30
CA ILE A 113 9.88 -11.60 -12.06
C ILE A 113 10.82 -12.71 -11.61
N LEU A 114 11.53 -12.49 -10.50
CA LEU A 114 12.48 -13.45 -9.93
C LEU A 114 11.89 -14.05 -8.66
N GLY A 115 11.76 -15.35 -8.60
CA GLY A 115 11.25 -16.09 -7.44
C GLY A 115 11.91 -17.45 -7.30
N THR A 116 11.91 -18.00 -6.10
CA THR A 116 12.41 -19.36 -5.85
C THR A 116 11.48 -20.39 -6.51
N ILE A 117 10.17 -20.17 -6.42
CA ILE A 117 9.13 -20.99 -7.07
C ILE A 117 8.10 -20.05 -7.66
N ILE A 118 7.74 -20.27 -8.92
CA ILE A 118 6.61 -19.61 -9.58
C ILE A 118 5.60 -20.71 -9.92
N SER A 119 4.39 -20.65 -9.32
CA SER A 119 3.34 -21.65 -9.53
C SER A 119 2.14 -21.04 -10.22
N ALA A 120 1.58 -21.74 -11.18
CA ALA A 120 0.31 -21.42 -11.80
C ALA A 120 -0.73 -22.50 -11.49
N SER A 121 -1.93 -22.12 -11.04
CA SER A 121 -3.02 -23.04 -10.75
C SER A 121 -3.74 -23.54 -12.01
N THR A 122 -3.62 -22.80 -13.13
CA THR A 122 -4.30 -23.14 -14.38
C THR A 122 -3.30 -23.33 -15.53
N ALA A 123 -2.54 -22.29 -15.90
CA ALA A 123 -1.58 -22.37 -17.00
C ALA A 123 -0.53 -21.25 -16.93
N PHE A 124 0.65 -21.51 -17.50
CA PHE A 124 1.58 -20.49 -17.98
C PHE A 124 1.36 -20.35 -19.48
N VAL A 125 0.95 -19.19 -19.94
CA VAL A 125 0.68 -18.93 -21.36
C VAL A 125 1.50 -17.73 -21.85
N PRO A 126 2.02 -17.74 -23.09
CA PRO A 126 2.60 -16.55 -23.70
C PRO A 126 1.50 -15.52 -23.99
N ASP A 127 1.87 -14.26 -24.17
CA ASP A 127 0.97 -13.15 -24.51
C ASP A 127 0.36 -13.24 -25.92
N SER A 128 1.00 -14.01 -26.80
CA SER A 128 0.56 -14.22 -28.18
C SER A 128 1.03 -15.57 -28.71
N THR A 129 0.42 -16.03 -29.82
CA THR A 129 0.90 -17.23 -30.55
C THR A 129 2.32 -16.99 -31.04
N ASP A 130 3.22 -17.95 -30.79
CA ASP A 130 4.64 -17.87 -31.11
C ASP A 130 5.38 -16.67 -30.43
N GLY A 131 4.81 -16.19 -29.29
CA GLY A 131 5.26 -14.96 -28.63
C GLY A 131 6.46 -15.15 -27.71
N ALA A 132 6.44 -16.16 -26.84
CA ALA A 132 7.47 -16.34 -25.82
C ALA A 132 8.07 -17.76 -25.83
N ALA A 133 9.37 -17.83 -25.71
CA ALA A 133 10.09 -19.10 -25.56
C ALA A 133 10.14 -19.53 -24.08
N LEU A 134 10.14 -20.83 -23.84
CA LEU A 134 10.50 -21.40 -22.54
C LEU A 134 12.02 -21.63 -22.50
N GLY A 135 12.74 -20.74 -21.84
CA GLY A 135 14.20 -20.69 -21.84
C GLY A 135 14.81 -19.97 -23.04
N THR A 136 16.14 -19.92 -23.09
CA THR A 136 16.94 -19.34 -24.18
C THR A 136 18.15 -20.21 -24.45
N THR A 137 18.89 -19.93 -25.52
CA THR A 137 20.14 -20.63 -25.82
C THR A 137 21.30 -20.43 -24.81
N ALA A 138 21.14 -19.46 -23.91
CA ALA A 138 22.09 -19.15 -22.84
C ALA A 138 21.57 -19.51 -21.44
N LEU A 139 20.24 -19.66 -21.29
CA LEU A 139 19.56 -19.98 -20.02
C LEU A 139 18.57 -21.09 -20.28
N GLU A 140 19.04 -22.32 -20.19
CA GLU A 140 18.29 -23.53 -20.49
C GLU A 140 17.67 -24.10 -19.20
N PHE A 141 16.52 -24.78 -19.33
CA PHE A 141 15.97 -25.61 -18.25
C PHE A 141 16.73 -26.93 -18.16
N SER A 142 17.14 -27.34 -16.95
CA SER A 142 17.81 -28.63 -16.75
C SER A 142 16.85 -29.80 -16.99
N ASP A 143 15.62 -29.69 -16.55
CA ASP A 143 14.65 -30.77 -16.51
C ASP A 143 13.22 -30.25 -16.76
N LEU A 144 12.39 -31.11 -17.35
CA LEU A 144 10.95 -30.91 -17.49
C LEU A 144 10.22 -32.14 -16.93
N PHE A 145 9.56 -31.99 -15.78
CA PHE A 145 8.78 -33.06 -15.16
C PHE A 145 7.31 -32.93 -15.58
N LEU A 146 6.81 -33.96 -16.24
CA LEU A 146 5.44 -34.05 -16.70
C LEU A 146 4.76 -35.25 -16.05
N ALA A 147 3.45 -35.13 -15.80
CA ALA A 147 2.65 -36.17 -15.19
C ALA A 147 2.46 -37.39 -16.14
N ASP A 148 2.04 -38.55 -15.60
CA ASP A 148 1.62 -39.69 -16.38
C ASP A 148 0.46 -39.33 -17.32
N GLY A 149 0.56 -39.76 -18.55
CA GLY A 149 -0.40 -39.43 -19.60
C GLY A 149 -0.22 -38.03 -20.21
N ALA A 150 0.85 -37.31 -19.83
CA ALA A 150 1.13 -35.99 -20.41
C ALA A 150 1.40 -36.07 -21.91
N VAL A 151 1.02 -35.01 -22.62
CA VAL A 151 1.22 -34.86 -24.06
C VAL A 151 1.95 -33.56 -24.36
N ILE A 152 3.01 -33.64 -25.16
CA ILE A 152 3.64 -32.46 -25.76
C ILE A 152 3.10 -32.33 -27.18
N ASN A 153 2.33 -31.27 -27.45
CA ASN A 153 1.78 -30.96 -28.75
C ASN A 153 2.65 -29.94 -29.47
N LEU A 154 2.96 -30.17 -30.74
CA LEU A 154 3.77 -29.31 -31.60
C LEU A 154 2.99 -28.90 -32.84
N GLY A 155 3.23 -27.68 -33.32
CA GLY A 155 2.53 -27.12 -34.47
C GLY A 155 1.19 -26.43 -34.10
N ALA A 156 0.74 -25.48 -34.92
CA ALA A 156 -0.52 -24.77 -34.73
C ALA A 156 -1.75 -25.69 -34.83
N ASP A 157 -1.65 -26.72 -35.63
CA ASP A 157 -2.65 -27.78 -35.84
C ASP A 157 -2.46 -28.99 -34.91
N GLN A 158 -1.36 -29.00 -34.10
CA GLN A 158 -1.03 -30.06 -33.15
C GLN A 158 -0.96 -31.46 -33.77
N ASP A 159 -0.46 -31.54 -34.98
CA ASP A 159 -0.34 -32.79 -35.73
C ASP A 159 0.83 -33.68 -35.26
N ILE A 160 1.84 -33.10 -34.59
CA ILE A 160 2.92 -33.84 -33.98
C ILE A 160 2.73 -33.90 -32.47
N LYS A 161 2.74 -35.11 -31.91
CA LYS A 161 2.54 -35.37 -30.48
C LYS A 161 3.60 -36.32 -29.91
N ILE A 162 4.13 -35.95 -28.75
CA ILE A 162 4.89 -36.87 -27.91
C ILE A 162 4.02 -37.17 -26.69
N THR A 163 3.59 -38.42 -26.54
CA THR A 163 2.68 -38.85 -25.48
C THR A 163 3.38 -39.81 -24.53
N HIS A 164 3.35 -39.52 -23.23
CA HIS A 164 3.72 -40.51 -22.23
C HIS A 164 2.60 -41.49 -22.04
N VAL A 165 2.89 -42.79 -22.23
CA VAL A 165 1.96 -43.88 -21.93
C VAL A 165 2.33 -44.40 -20.52
N ALA A 166 1.38 -44.30 -19.60
CA ALA A 166 1.58 -44.82 -18.26
C ALA A 166 1.91 -46.31 -18.28
N ASP A 167 2.69 -46.77 -17.32
CA ASP A 167 3.13 -48.16 -17.22
C ASP A 167 1.91 -49.14 -17.25
N THR A 168 1.96 -50.10 -18.15
CA THR A 168 0.99 -51.20 -18.27
C THR A 168 1.51 -52.45 -17.61
#